data_8c1be3121672671880af8771f87f3727
#
_entry.id   8c1be3121672671880af8771f87f3727
#
_cell.length_a   1.000
_cell.length_b   1.000
_cell.length_c   1.000
_cell.angle_alpha   90.00
_cell.angle_beta   90.00
_cell.angle_gamma   90.00
#
_symmetry.space_group_name_H-M   'P 1'
#
loop_
_entity.id
_entity.type
_entity.pdbx_description
1 polymer ?
#
loop_
_entity_poly.entity_id
_entity_poly.type
_entity_poly.pdbx_seq_one_letter_code
_entity_poly.pdbx_strand_id
1 'polypeptide(L)'
;MSLSLAELEEVLRERRREAPPGSYSATLLSDPERVSRKLLEESFELGVELMRPEVDRERVASEAADVLFHTLAGLVGAGVPLDAVLEELAERRGRPRPE
;
A
#
# COMPACT_ATOMS: atom_id res chain seq x y z
N MET A 1 1.61 -3.07 -20.35
CA MET A 1 0.66 -3.71 -19.42
C MET A 1 0.43 -2.81 -18.23
N SER A 2 -0.79 -2.59 -17.84
CA SER A 2 -1.10 -1.75 -16.70
C SER A 2 -1.88 -2.53 -15.64
N LEU A 3 -1.62 -2.20 -14.39
CA LEU A 3 -2.28 -2.81 -13.24
C LEU A 3 -2.98 -1.70 -12.46
N SER A 4 -4.28 -1.85 -12.21
CA SER A 4 -4.99 -0.90 -11.36
C SER A 4 -4.86 -1.29 -9.89
N LEU A 5 -5.05 -0.33 -9.00
CA LEU A 5 -5.06 -0.62 -7.57
C LEU A 5 -6.21 -1.57 -7.21
N ALA A 6 -7.34 -1.44 -7.89
CA ALA A 6 -8.47 -2.35 -7.67
C ALA A 6 -8.12 -3.79 -8.05
N GLU A 7 -7.37 -3.97 -9.13
CA GLU A 7 -6.90 -5.30 -9.52
C GLU A 7 -5.93 -5.88 -8.49
N LEU A 8 -5.02 -5.05 -7.97
CA LEU A 8 -4.10 -5.49 -6.93
C LEU A 8 -4.85 -5.85 -5.65
N GLU A 9 -5.85 -5.06 -5.28
CA GLU A 9 -6.71 -5.36 -4.14
C GLU A 9 -7.36 -6.73 -4.29
N GLU A 10 -7.88 -7.03 -5.47
CA GLU A 10 -8.53 -8.32 -5.72
C GLU A 10 -7.55 -9.48 -5.62
N VAL A 11 -6.34 -9.30 -6.14
CA VAL A 11 -5.28 -10.32 -6.00
C VAL A 11 -5.00 -10.59 -4.52
N LEU A 12 -4.89 -9.55 -3.70
CA LEU A 12 -4.64 -9.70 -2.27
C LEU A 12 -5.81 -10.37 -1.55
N ARG A 13 -7.04 -10.06 -1.95
CA ARG A 13 -8.23 -10.74 -1.40
C ARG A 13 -8.21 -12.23 -1.71
N GLU A 14 -7.80 -12.59 -2.92
CA GLU A 14 -7.67 -14.00 -3.30
C GLU A 14 -6.61 -14.71 -2.47
N ARG A 15 -5.46 -14.06 -2.24
CA ARG A 15 -4.40 -14.61 -1.40
C ARG A 15 -4.89 -14.84 0.02
N ARG A 16 -5.73 -13.96 0.53
CA ARG A 16 -6.32 -14.10 1.85
C ARG A 16 -7.24 -15.31 1.92
N ARG A 17 -8.10 -15.49 0.91
CA ARG A 17 -9.05 -16.60 0.86
C ARG A 17 -8.34 -17.94 0.70
N GLU A 18 -7.37 -18.02 -0.20
CA GLU A 18 -6.68 -19.26 -0.53
C GLU A 18 -5.54 -19.58 0.40
N ALA A 19 -4.90 -18.56 0.96
CA ALA A 19 -3.74 -18.68 1.86
C ALA A 19 -2.72 -19.73 1.36
N PRO A 20 -2.24 -19.61 0.11
CA PRO A 20 -1.35 -20.63 -0.43
C PRO A 20 -0.04 -20.71 0.37
N PRO A 21 0.47 -21.94 0.61
CA PRO A 21 1.72 -22.13 1.34
C PRO A 21 2.88 -21.37 0.71
N GLY A 22 3.67 -20.71 1.54
CA GLY A 22 4.84 -19.97 1.08
C GLY A 22 4.54 -18.60 0.47
N SER A 23 3.28 -18.19 0.42
CA SER A 23 2.93 -16.88 -0.10
C SER A 23 3.27 -15.77 0.89
N TYR A 24 4.09 -14.83 0.46
CA TYR A 24 4.42 -13.66 1.25
C TYR A 24 3.17 -12.83 1.56
N SER A 25 2.31 -12.64 0.55
CA SER A 25 1.07 -11.88 0.72
C SER A 25 0.16 -12.53 1.76
N ALA A 26 0.00 -13.86 1.71
CA ALA A 26 -0.83 -14.57 2.69
C ALA A 26 -0.29 -14.39 4.11
N THR A 27 1.03 -14.42 4.27
CA THR A 27 1.67 -14.20 5.56
C THR A 27 1.38 -12.79 6.08
N LEU A 28 1.53 -11.79 5.22
CA LEU A 28 1.24 -10.39 5.58
C LEU A 28 -0.21 -10.17 5.99
N LEU A 29 -1.14 -10.77 5.25
CA LEU A 29 -2.57 -10.57 5.48
C LEU A 29 -3.04 -11.09 6.83
N SER A 30 -2.26 -11.98 7.45
CA SER A 30 -2.57 -12.52 8.76
C SER A 30 -1.72 -11.91 9.89
N ASP A 31 -0.89 -10.91 9.57
CA ASP A 31 0.04 -10.33 10.54
C ASP A 31 0.05 -8.78 10.45
N PRO A 32 -0.94 -8.14 11.09
CA PRO A 32 -1.04 -6.67 11.03
C PRO A 32 0.16 -5.93 11.64
N GLU A 33 0.81 -6.51 12.63
CA GLU A 33 2.00 -5.90 13.20
C GLU A 33 3.14 -5.84 12.19
N ARG A 34 3.31 -6.91 11.43
CA ARG A 34 4.35 -6.96 10.39
C ARG A 34 4.06 -5.92 9.30
N VAL A 35 2.80 -5.81 8.87
CA VAL A 35 2.40 -4.80 7.89
C VAL A 35 2.70 -3.40 8.42
N SER A 36 2.37 -3.13 9.67
CA SER A 36 2.62 -1.83 10.28
C SER A 36 4.11 -1.47 10.29
N ARG A 37 4.96 -2.43 10.65
CA ARG A 37 6.41 -2.22 10.63
C ARG A 37 6.91 -1.97 9.21
N LYS A 38 6.42 -2.74 8.25
CA LYS A 38 6.78 -2.57 6.84
C LYS A 38 6.38 -1.18 6.34
N LEU A 39 5.18 -0.73 6.69
CA LEU A 39 4.73 0.61 6.29
C LEU A 39 5.63 1.71 6.83
N LEU A 40 6.08 1.60 8.07
CA LEU A 40 7.01 2.58 8.64
C LEU A 40 8.34 2.58 7.89
N GLU A 41 8.91 1.40 7.64
CA GLU A 41 10.17 1.27 6.91
C GLU A 41 10.07 1.83 5.50
N GLU A 42 9.05 1.39 4.75
CA GLU A 42 8.89 1.77 3.35
C GLU A 42 8.57 3.26 3.20
N SER A 43 7.76 3.82 4.10
CA SER A 43 7.47 5.25 4.07
C SER A 43 8.72 6.08 4.32
N PHE A 44 9.56 5.65 5.24
CA PHE A 44 10.83 6.32 5.51
C PHE A 44 11.74 6.25 4.27
N GLU A 45 11.88 5.07 3.69
CA GLU A 45 12.72 4.88 2.51
C GLU A 45 12.24 5.71 1.32
N LEU A 46 10.93 5.75 1.11
CA LEU A 46 10.36 6.62 0.06
C LEU A 46 10.68 8.08 0.35
N GLY A 47 10.50 8.51 1.59
CA GLY A 47 10.79 9.89 1.99
C GLY A 47 12.24 10.26 1.71
N VAL A 48 13.18 9.37 2.01
CA VAL A 48 14.60 9.59 1.72
C VAL A 48 14.84 9.82 0.23
N GLU A 49 14.22 8.97 -0.60
CA GLU A 49 14.41 9.11 -2.05
C GLU A 49 13.81 10.42 -2.60
N LEU A 50 12.68 10.82 -2.06
CA LEU A 50 12.02 12.06 -2.50
C LEU A 50 12.82 13.32 -2.11
N MET A 51 13.64 13.23 -1.06
CA MET A 51 14.42 14.37 -0.56
C MET A 51 15.78 14.54 -1.23
N ARG A 52 16.19 13.62 -2.07
CA ARG A 52 17.51 13.73 -2.71
C ARG A 52 17.55 14.93 -3.66
N PRO A 53 18.67 15.66 -3.72
CA PRO A 53 18.82 16.80 -4.64
C PRO A 53 18.58 16.43 -6.10
N GLU A 54 19.01 15.21 -6.47
CA GLU A 54 18.73 14.65 -7.79
C GLU A 54 17.89 13.40 -7.60
N VAL A 55 16.63 13.49 -7.99
CA VAL A 55 15.69 12.40 -7.82
C VAL A 55 15.97 11.26 -8.80
N ASP A 56 16.11 10.06 -8.27
CA ASP A 56 16.22 8.85 -9.07
C ASP A 56 14.80 8.29 -9.26
N ARG A 57 14.25 8.46 -10.45
CA ARG A 57 12.87 8.09 -10.74
C ARG A 57 12.58 6.61 -10.54
N GLU A 58 13.51 5.76 -10.90
CA GLU A 58 13.33 4.30 -10.73
C GLU A 58 13.28 3.92 -9.26
N ARG A 59 14.13 4.52 -8.44
CA ARG A 59 14.12 4.24 -7.00
C ARG A 59 12.87 4.75 -6.33
N VAL A 60 12.44 5.95 -6.71
CA VAL A 60 11.18 6.50 -6.17
C VAL A 60 10.00 5.60 -6.54
N ALA A 61 9.93 5.16 -7.79
CA ALA A 61 8.84 4.27 -8.23
C ALA A 61 8.87 2.95 -7.47
N SER A 62 10.06 2.39 -7.26
CA SER A 62 10.21 1.14 -6.51
C SER A 62 9.76 1.27 -5.06
N GLU A 63 10.22 2.33 -4.39
CA GLU A 63 9.83 2.55 -2.99
C GLU A 63 8.35 2.88 -2.85
N ALA A 64 7.81 3.67 -3.77
CA ALA A 64 6.38 3.97 -3.78
C ALA A 64 5.53 2.71 -4.00
N ALA A 65 6.00 1.81 -4.88
CA ALA A 65 5.31 0.53 -5.11
C ALA A 65 5.24 -0.28 -3.82
N ASP A 66 6.33 -0.31 -3.04
CA ASP A 66 6.36 -1.02 -1.76
C ASP A 66 5.36 -0.43 -0.77
N VAL A 67 5.28 0.90 -0.70
CA VAL A 67 4.33 1.58 0.19
C VAL A 67 2.89 1.24 -0.22
N LEU A 68 2.57 1.33 -1.52
CA LEU A 68 1.22 1.03 -2.00
C LEU A 68 0.84 -0.43 -1.76
N PHE A 69 1.77 -1.34 -2.03
CA PHE A 69 1.54 -2.77 -1.80
C PHE A 69 1.21 -3.06 -0.34
N HIS A 70 2.05 -2.58 0.58
CA HIS A 70 1.85 -2.85 2.00
C HIS A 70 0.62 -2.13 2.55
N THR A 71 0.30 -0.95 2.03
CA THR A 71 -0.94 -0.26 2.40
C THR A 71 -2.16 -1.10 2.03
N LEU A 72 -2.20 -1.60 0.80
CA LEU A 72 -3.30 -2.44 0.34
C LEU A 72 -3.38 -3.74 1.14
N ALA A 73 -2.23 -4.37 1.42
CA ALA A 73 -2.21 -5.59 2.23
C ALA A 73 -2.80 -5.34 3.61
N GLY A 74 -2.45 -4.21 4.23
CA GLY A 74 -3.01 -3.83 5.52
C GLY A 74 -4.51 -3.61 5.47
N LEU A 75 -5.00 -2.94 4.43
CA LEU A 75 -6.43 -2.68 4.24
C LEU A 75 -7.20 -3.99 4.06
N VAL A 76 -6.73 -4.87 3.19
CA VAL A 76 -7.38 -6.16 2.96
C VAL A 76 -7.39 -6.98 4.26
N GLY A 77 -6.28 -7.03 4.97
CA GLY A 77 -6.19 -7.75 6.23
C GLY A 77 -7.14 -7.19 7.29
N ALA A 78 -7.38 -5.88 7.29
CA ALA A 78 -8.28 -5.21 8.22
C ALA A 78 -9.75 -5.24 7.77
N GLY A 79 -10.01 -5.72 6.56
CA GLY A 79 -11.38 -5.75 6.03
C GLY A 79 -11.89 -4.39 5.56
N VAL A 80 -10.99 -3.46 5.24
CA VAL A 80 -11.35 -2.14 4.76
C VAL A 80 -11.17 -2.09 3.24
N PRO A 81 -12.26 -1.87 2.47
CA PRO A 81 -12.13 -1.83 1.02
C PRO A 81 -11.43 -0.57 0.52
N LEU A 82 -10.73 -0.70 -0.59
CA LEU A 82 -10.06 0.44 -1.23
C LEU A 82 -11.05 1.56 -1.53
N ASP A 83 -12.28 1.22 -1.93
CA ASP A 83 -13.32 2.22 -2.22
C ASP A 83 -13.59 3.13 -1.04
N ALA A 84 -13.52 2.63 0.19
CA ALA A 84 -13.71 3.47 1.36
C ALA A 84 -12.62 4.54 1.47
N VAL A 85 -11.39 4.19 1.11
CA VAL A 85 -10.27 5.15 1.10
C VAL A 85 -10.48 6.20 0.01
N LEU A 86 -10.90 5.74 -1.18
CA LEU A 86 -11.14 6.65 -2.30
C LEU A 86 -12.30 7.61 -2.02
N GLU A 87 -13.35 7.13 -1.36
CA GLU A 87 -14.46 7.98 -0.94
C GLU A 87 -14.02 9.05 0.03
N GLU A 88 -13.16 8.69 0.97
CA GLU A 88 -12.60 9.64 1.93
C GLU A 88 -11.78 10.72 1.22
N LEU A 89 -10.97 10.31 0.25
CA LEU A 89 -10.18 11.25 -0.55
C LEU A 89 -11.08 12.16 -1.38
N ALA A 90 -12.14 11.61 -1.97
CA ALA A 90 -13.09 12.37 -2.77
C ALA A 90 -13.79 13.44 -1.92
N GLU A 91 -14.12 13.08 -0.68
CA GLU A 91 -14.77 14.02 0.24
C GLU A 91 -13.86 15.17 0.64
N ARG A 92 -12.56 14.91 0.74
CA ARG A 92 -11.58 15.95 1.08
C ARG A 92 -11.19 16.82 -0.12
N ARG A 93 -11.60 16.42 -1.31
CA ARG A 93 -11.24 17.12 -2.53
C ARG A 93 -11.77 18.56 -2.52
N GLY A 94 -10.88 19.50 -2.78
CA GLY A 94 -11.22 20.92 -2.81
C GLY A 94 -11.35 21.59 -1.45
N ARG A 95 -11.17 20.86 -0.34
CA ARG A 95 -11.19 21.44 1.00
C ARG A 95 -9.77 21.74 1.48
N PRO A 96 -9.57 22.83 2.23
CA PRO A 96 -8.26 23.09 2.83
C PRO A 96 -7.89 21.97 3.78
N ARG A 97 -6.61 21.57 3.77
CA ARG A 97 -6.13 20.54 4.68
C ARG A 97 -5.76 21.16 6.03
N PRO A 98 -6.13 20.53 7.12
CA PRO A 98 -5.63 20.97 8.43
C PRO A 98 -4.13 20.67 8.50
N GLU A 99 -3.38 21.55 9.14
CA GLU A 99 -1.94 21.37 9.25
C GLU A 99 -1.50 20.96 10.64
#